data_33b073fa179337f00dbe7066b235a29b
#
_entry.id   33b073fa179337f00dbe7066b235a29b
#
_cell.length_a   1.000
_cell.length_b   1.000
_cell.length_c   1.000
_cell.angle_alpha   90.00
_cell.angle_beta   90.00
_cell.angle_gamma   90.00
#
_symmetry.space_group_name_H-M   'P 1'
#
loop_
_entity.id
_entity.type
_entity.pdbx_description
1 polymer ?
#
loop_
_entity_poly.entity_id
_entity_poly.type
_entity_poly.pdbx_seq_one_letter_code
_entity_poly.pdbx_strand_id
1 'polypeptide(L)'
;MRRHEFQHYFERSPGDPPPIEVSVTRRLQFSESDPLGIAWHGNYSKFFEAAYTELSHRCGFDNDRLEEEHVSALFYTDRYDYRIPLRCDAVFQTTAAIVWTEAPRINIEYSVHLEDGRLAASGCTTQIFIDARDFTPVWHMPLFWEEFLSRWRKGEYHHG
;
A
#
# COMPACT_ATOMS: atom_id res chain seq x y z
N MET A 1 -29.13 4.68 1.28
CA MET A 1 -27.89 4.72 0.47
C MET A 1 -26.81 3.97 1.27
N ARG A 2 -26.44 2.75 0.85
CA ARG A 2 -25.40 1.99 1.56
C ARG A 2 -24.08 2.75 1.38
N ARG A 3 -23.45 3.21 2.47
CA ARG A 3 -22.04 3.61 2.45
C ARG A 3 -21.28 2.41 1.87
N HIS A 4 -20.53 2.64 0.78
CA HIS A 4 -19.61 1.63 0.28
C HIS A 4 -18.50 1.48 1.33
N GLU A 5 -18.67 0.53 2.23
CA GLU A 5 -17.66 0.20 3.23
C GLU A 5 -16.43 -0.38 2.54
N PHE A 6 -15.27 -0.06 3.08
CA PHE A 6 -14.02 -0.66 2.65
C PHE A 6 -14.07 -2.17 2.88
N GLN A 7 -13.83 -2.93 1.82
CA GLN A 7 -13.75 -4.38 1.89
C GLN A 7 -12.28 -4.78 2.03
N HIS A 8 -11.94 -5.56 3.05
CA HIS A 8 -10.60 -6.10 3.23
C HIS A 8 -10.28 -7.13 2.14
N TYR A 9 -9.04 -7.09 1.67
CA TYR A 9 -8.53 -7.98 0.63
C TYR A 9 -7.75 -9.17 1.20
N PHE A 10 -7.22 -9.01 2.42
CA PHE A 10 -6.46 -10.04 3.10
C PHE A 10 -7.19 -10.50 4.38
N GLU A 11 -7.10 -11.80 4.64
CA GLU A 11 -7.59 -12.36 5.89
C GLU A 11 -6.76 -11.84 7.07
N ARG A 12 -7.43 -11.68 8.20
CA ARG A 12 -6.84 -11.26 9.47
C ARG A 12 -7.23 -12.26 10.54
N SER A 13 -6.27 -12.71 11.31
CA SER A 13 -6.50 -13.66 12.41
C SER A 13 -6.60 -12.93 13.75
N PRO A 14 -7.38 -13.45 14.71
CA PRO A 14 -7.35 -12.95 16.08
C PRO A 14 -5.93 -13.02 16.65
N GLY A 15 -5.43 -11.91 17.19
CA GLY A 15 -4.07 -11.81 17.72
C GLY A 15 -3.02 -11.30 16.74
N ASP A 16 -3.38 -11.12 15.46
CA ASP A 16 -2.50 -10.40 14.53
C ASP A 16 -2.29 -8.96 15.02
N PRO A 17 -1.11 -8.40 14.85
CA PRO A 17 -0.90 -6.96 15.06
C PRO A 17 -1.84 -6.14 14.16
N PRO A 18 -2.38 -5.01 14.64
CA PRO A 18 -3.20 -4.15 13.80
C PRO A 18 -2.36 -3.63 12.62
N PRO A 19 -2.98 -3.31 11.46
CA PRO A 19 -2.27 -2.75 10.31
C PRO A 19 -1.55 -1.44 10.68
N ILE A 20 -0.41 -1.21 10.04
CA ILE A 20 0.27 0.08 10.09
C ILE A 20 -0.19 0.87 8.88
N GLU A 21 -0.68 2.09 9.11
CA GLU A 21 -1.31 2.91 8.08
C GLU A 21 -0.57 4.23 7.89
N VAL A 22 -0.49 4.67 6.64
CA VAL A 22 -0.02 6.01 6.28
C VAL A 22 -0.96 6.59 5.23
N SER A 23 -1.28 7.86 5.36
CA SER A 23 -2.16 8.56 4.43
C SER A 23 -1.45 9.75 3.79
N VAL A 24 -1.70 9.93 2.49
CA VAL A 24 -1.21 11.06 1.70
C VAL A 24 -2.40 11.78 1.10
N THR A 25 -2.49 13.09 1.32
CA THR A 25 -3.54 13.94 0.74
C THR A 25 -2.95 14.76 -0.40
N ARG A 26 -3.66 14.79 -1.54
CA ARG A 26 -3.25 15.59 -2.70
C ARG A 26 -4.44 16.01 -3.55
N ARG A 27 -4.17 16.86 -4.51
CA ARG A 27 -5.12 17.32 -5.53
C ARG A 27 -4.82 16.62 -6.87
N LEU A 28 -5.88 16.17 -7.57
CA LEU A 28 -5.76 15.63 -8.91
C LEU A 28 -5.34 16.72 -9.89
N GLN A 29 -4.24 16.50 -10.60
CA GLN A 29 -3.74 17.43 -11.61
C GLN A 29 -4.52 17.29 -12.92
N PHE A 30 -4.61 18.38 -13.69
CA PHE A 30 -5.23 18.34 -15.01
C PHE A 30 -4.58 17.31 -15.94
N SER A 31 -3.25 17.19 -15.90
CA SER A 31 -2.47 16.23 -16.69
C SER A 31 -2.74 14.76 -16.34
N GLU A 32 -3.37 14.49 -15.21
CA GLU A 32 -3.74 13.14 -14.76
C GLU A 32 -5.17 12.75 -15.13
N SER A 33 -5.89 13.66 -15.77
CA SER A 33 -7.28 13.46 -16.19
C SER A 33 -7.37 12.90 -17.60
N ASP A 34 -8.43 12.16 -17.85
CA ASP A 34 -8.81 11.69 -19.18
C ASP A 34 -9.75 12.70 -19.89
N PRO A 35 -10.20 12.45 -21.13
CA PRO A 35 -11.11 13.34 -21.85
C PRO A 35 -12.47 13.56 -21.17
N LEU A 36 -12.86 12.73 -20.19
CA LEU A 36 -14.09 12.90 -19.40
C LEU A 36 -13.90 13.85 -18.21
N GLY A 37 -12.68 14.36 -18.01
CA GLY A 37 -12.36 15.23 -16.87
C GLY A 37 -12.29 14.50 -15.53
N ILE A 38 -12.02 13.20 -15.55
CA ILE A 38 -11.81 12.35 -14.37
C ILE A 38 -10.42 11.73 -14.41
N ALA A 39 -9.92 11.26 -13.27
CA ALA A 39 -8.64 10.58 -13.21
C ALA A 39 -8.58 9.43 -14.22
N TRP A 40 -7.57 9.44 -15.09
CA TRP A 40 -7.31 8.30 -15.93
C TRP A 40 -6.98 7.07 -15.06
N HIS A 41 -7.63 5.96 -15.35
CA HIS A 41 -7.52 4.75 -14.51
C HIS A 41 -6.07 4.27 -14.31
N GLY A 42 -5.19 4.49 -15.28
CA GLY A 42 -3.76 4.14 -15.18
C GLY A 42 -2.98 4.96 -14.14
N ASN A 43 -3.53 6.05 -13.61
CA ASN A 43 -2.85 6.86 -12.61
C ASN A 43 -3.04 6.35 -11.17
N TYR A 44 -3.96 5.43 -10.91
CA TYR A 44 -4.20 4.94 -9.54
C TYR A 44 -3.00 4.20 -8.95
N SER A 45 -2.20 3.54 -9.79
CA SER A 45 -0.92 2.96 -9.35
C SER A 45 0.02 4.01 -8.75
N LYS A 46 0.05 5.22 -9.32
CA LYS A 46 0.86 6.34 -8.79
C LYS A 46 0.30 6.87 -7.46
N PHE A 47 -1.02 6.87 -7.30
CA PHE A 47 -1.65 7.29 -6.04
C PHE A 47 -1.33 6.28 -4.93
N PHE A 48 -1.39 4.98 -5.22
CA PHE A 48 -1.00 3.92 -4.30
C PHE A 48 0.49 3.99 -3.97
N GLU A 49 1.34 4.17 -4.98
CA GLU A 49 2.80 4.29 -4.80
C GLU A 49 3.18 5.45 -3.88
N ALA A 50 2.53 6.60 -4.00
CA ALA A 50 2.80 7.74 -3.12
C ALA A 50 2.55 7.39 -1.63
N ALA A 51 1.46 6.71 -1.32
CA ALA A 51 1.17 6.26 0.04
C ALA A 51 2.08 5.10 0.48
N TYR A 52 2.40 4.18 -0.43
CA TYR A 52 3.35 3.09 -0.18
C TYR A 52 4.75 3.62 0.17
N THR A 53 5.23 4.61 -0.56
CA THR A 53 6.55 5.21 -0.32
C THR A 53 6.65 5.77 1.10
N GLU A 54 5.66 6.53 1.54
CA GLU A 54 5.62 7.06 2.91
C GLU A 54 5.52 5.93 3.96
N LEU A 55 4.74 4.88 3.68
CA LEU A 55 4.64 3.72 4.56
C LEU A 55 5.98 2.98 4.66
N SER A 56 6.66 2.75 3.54
CA SER A 56 7.95 2.04 3.52
C SER A 56 9.04 2.79 4.28
N HIS A 57 9.11 4.11 4.13
CA HIS A 57 10.02 4.95 4.91
C HIS A 57 9.70 4.90 6.41
N ARG A 58 8.43 5.04 6.77
CA ARG A 58 8.01 4.94 8.18
C ARG A 58 8.37 3.60 8.82
N CYS A 59 8.25 2.52 8.08
CA CYS A 59 8.48 1.16 8.55
C CYS A 59 9.93 0.68 8.36
N GLY A 60 10.76 1.41 7.63
CA GLY A 60 12.17 1.08 7.41
C GLY A 60 12.40 -0.08 6.44
N PHE A 61 11.54 -0.24 5.45
CA PHE A 61 11.72 -1.20 4.35
C PHE A 61 11.73 -0.51 2.97
N ASP A 62 12.28 0.70 2.93
CA ASP A 62 12.51 1.42 1.69
C ASP A 62 13.59 0.75 0.80
N ASN A 63 13.77 1.26 -0.40
CA ASN A 63 14.67 0.68 -1.39
C ASN A 63 16.11 0.58 -0.89
N ASP A 64 16.59 1.57 -0.13
CA ASP A 64 17.97 1.59 0.38
C ASP A 64 18.20 0.40 1.33
N ARG A 65 17.23 0.10 2.18
CA ARG A 65 17.30 -1.04 3.11
C ARG A 65 17.23 -2.39 2.39
N LEU A 66 16.41 -2.49 1.36
CA LEU A 66 16.33 -3.68 0.52
C LEU A 66 17.66 -3.93 -0.22
N GLU A 67 18.27 -2.88 -0.76
CA GLU A 67 19.54 -2.95 -1.48
C GLU A 67 20.69 -3.44 -0.60
N GLU A 68 20.76 -3.00 0.66
CA GLU A 68 21.77 -3.46 1.63
C GLU A 68 21.83 -4.97 1.79
N GLU A 69 20.69 -5.67 1.69
CA GLU A 69 20.61 -7.13 1.80
C GLU A 69 20.55 -7.84 0.43
N HIS A 70 20.75 -7.12 -0.67
CA HIS A 70 20.62 -7.66 -2.04
C HIS A 70 19.24 -8.26 -2.33
N VAL A 71 18.20 -7.73 -1.68
CA VAL A 71 16.82 -8.16 -1.85
C VAL A 71 16.04 -7.06 -2.56
N SER A 72 15.08 -7.44 -3.37
CA SER A 72 14.10 -6.53 -3.96
C SER A 72 12.70 -7.04 -3.68
N ALA A 73 11.72 -6.15 -3.70
CA ALA A 73 10.31 -6.52 -3.58
C ALA A 73 9.65 -6.41 -4.95
N LEU A 74 9.23 -7.56 -5.49
CA LEU A 74 8.58 -7.64 -6.80
C LEU A 74 7.07 -7.73 -6.64
N PHE A 75 6.32 -6.90 -7.37
CA PHE A 75 4.86 -7.00 -7.43
C PHE A 75 4.44 -8.36 -8.00
N TYR A 76 3.70 -9.11 -7.20
CA TYR A 76 3.13 -10.40 -7.58
C TYR A 76 1.66 -10.27 -7.98
N THR A 77 0.90 -9.47 -7.23
CA THR A 77 -0.48 -9.12 -7.57
C THR A 77 -0.71 -7.64 -7.36
N ASP A 78 -1.60 -7.09 -8.18
CA ASP A 78 -2.01 -5.70 -8.13
C ASP A 78 -3.48 -5.61 -8.52
N ARG A 79 -4.31 -5.03 -7.65
CA ARG A 79 -5.76 -4.96 -7.85
C ARG A 79 -6.30 -3.58 -7.55
N TYR A 80 -7.20 -3.11 -8.42
CA TYR A 80 -7.90 -1.83 -8.31
C TYR A 80 -9.40 -2.03 -8.44
N ASP A 81 -10.15 -1.51 -7.49
CA ASP A 81 -11.61 -1.49 -7.49
C ASP A 81 -12.09 -0.03 -7.47
N TYR A 82 -12.71 0.42 -8.57
CA TYR A 82 -13.16 1.79 -8.75
C TYR A 82 -14.63 1.92 -8.35
N ARG A 83 -15.00 2.99 -7.63
CA ARG A 83 -16.37 3.23 -7.16
C ARG A 83 -16.90 4.58 -7.56
N ILE A 84 -16.14 5.64 -7.30
CA ILE A 84 -16.52 7.03 -7.60
C ILE A 84 -15.38 7.68 -8.38
N PRO A 85 -15.65 8.24 -9.57
CA PRO A 85 -14.62 8.94 -10.33
C PRO A 85 -14.04 10.12 -9.55
N LEU A 86 -12.72 10.25 -9.54
CA LEU A 86 -12.04 11.45 -9.08
C LEU A 86 -12.10 12.49 -10.20
N ARG A 87 -12.76 13.62 -9.94
CA ARG A 87 -12.82 14.73 -10.91
C ARG A 87 -11.50 15.50 -10.93
N CYS A 88 -11.19 16.10 -12.07
CA CYS A 88 -10.08 17.03 -12.17
C CYS A 88 -10.19 18.10 -11.05
N ASP A 89 -9.05 18.44 -10.46
CA ASP A 89 -8.95 19.40 -9.34
C ASP A 89 -9.53 18.93 -7.99
N ALA A 90 -10.07 17.71 -7.91
CA ALA A 90 -10.55 17.15 -6.65
C ALA A 90 -9.41 16.89 -5.66
N VAL A 91 -9.64 17.17 -4.38
CA VAL A 91 -8.77 16.76 -3.28
C VAL A 91 -9.16 15.36 -2.83
N PHE A 92 -8.18 14.50 -2.66
CA PHE A 92 -8.40 13.14 -2.20
C PHE A 92 -7.26 12.67 -1.29
N GLN A 93 -7.55 11.68 -0.47
CA GLN A 93 -6.59 11.04 0.42
C GLN A 93 -6.42 9.58 0.02
N THR A 94 -5.17 9.15 -0.15
CA THR A 94 -4.82 7.74 -0.32
C THR A 94 -4.21 7.22 0.96
N THR A 95 -4.74 6.13 1.48
CA THR A 95 -4.19 5.42 2.64
C THR A 95 -3.61 4.09 2.18
N ALA A 96 -2.38 3.82 2.57
CA ALA A 96 -1.75 2.51 2.46
C ALA A 96 -1.71 1.86 3.85
N ALA A 97 -2.15 0.61 3.94
CA ALA A 97 -2.18 -0.17 5.17
C ALA A 97 -1.45 -1.49 4.96
N ILE A 98 -0.30 -1.69 5.61
CA ILE A 98 0.36 -2.99 5.60
C ILE A 98 -0.39 -3.96 6.52
N VAL A 99 -0.73 -5.12 5.97
CA VAL A 99 -1.48 -6.18 6.66
C VAL A 99 -0.53 -7.28 7.09
N TRP A 100 -0.67 -7.70 8.35
CA TRP A 100 0.18 -8.73 8.94
C TRP A 100 0.16 -10.04 8.14
N THR A 101 1.33 -10.62 7.94
CA THR A 101 1.51 -11.98 7.44
C THR A 101 2.82 -12.54 7.96
N GLU A 102 2.86 -13.82 8.26
CA GLU A 102 4.10 -14.53 8.63
C GLU A 102 4.86 -15.07 7.42
N ALA A 103 4.29 -14.94 6.22
CA ALA A 103 4.95 -15.31 4.99
C ALA A 103 5.97 -14.24 4.53
N PRO A 104 7.03 -14.61 3.79
CA PRO A 104 8.04 -13.68 3.28
C PRO A 104 7.46 -12.86 2.11
N ARG A 105 6.55 -11.96 2.39
CA ARG A 105 5.88 -11.07 1.43
C ARG A 105 5.33 -9.83 2.10
N ILE A 106 5.03 -8.83 1.29
CA ILE A 106 4.43 -7.57 1.72
C ILE A 106 3.00 -7.52 1.17
N ASN A 107 2.01 -7.48 2.05
CA ASN A 107 0.59 -7.32 1.72
C ASN A 107 0.14 -5.90 2.09
N ILE A 108 -0.27 -5.12 1.10
CA ILE A 108 -0.77 -3.76 1.31
C ILE A 108 -2.20 -3.64 0.81
N GLU A 109 -3.07 -3.09 1.65
CA GLU A 109 -4.40 -2.62 1.27
C GLU A 109 -4.36 -1.11 1.03
N TYR A 110 -5.10 -0.64 0.04
CA TYR A 110 -5.21 0.79 -0.28
C TYR A 110 -6.65 1.24 -0.30
N SER A 111 -6.87 2.46 0.16
CA SER A 111 -8.14 3.15 0.00
C SER A 111 -7.93 4.58 -0.46
N VAL A 112 -8.79 5.03 -1.37
CA VAL A 112 -8.81 6.42 -1.85
C VAL A 112 -10.14 7.04 -1.44
N HIS A 113 -10.08 8.09 -0.62
CA HIS A 113 -11.24 8.79 -0.12
C HIS A 113 -11.30 10.20 -0.68
N LEU A 114 -12.52 10.61 -1.04
CA LEU A 114 -12.82 12.01 -1.35
C LEU A 114 -12.77 12.85 -0.06
N GLU A 115 -12.70 14.18 -0.22
CA GLU A 115 -12.67 15.14 0.89
C GLU A 115 -13.89 15.01 1.82
N ASP A 116 -15.03 14.58 1.29
CA ASP A 116 -16.25 14.33 2.06
C ASP A 116 -16.29 12.94 2.75
N GLY A 117 -15.20 12.18 2.66
CA GLY A 117 -15.03 10.87 3.31
C GLY A 117 -15.61 9.69 2.53
N ARG A 118 -16.18 9.88 1.35
CA ARG A 118 -16.67 8.77 0.52
C ARG A 118 -15.52 8.00 -0.10
N LEU A 119 -15.61 6.66 -0.09
CA LEU A 119 -14.63 5.78 -0.72
C LEU A 119 -14.75 5.85 -2.25
N ALA A 120 -13.73 6.38 -2.91
CA ALA A 120 -13.67 6.53 -4.36
C ALA A 120 -13.06 5.31 -5.06
N ALA A 121 -12.03 4.72 -4.47
CA ALA A 121 -11.39 3.51 -4.97
C ALA A 121 -10.73 2.74 -3.83
N SER A 122 -10.47 1.49 -4.06
CA SER A 122 -9.67 0.64 -3.17
C SER A 122 -8.87 -0.37 -3.98
N GLY A 123 -7.94 -1.04 -3.34
CA GLY A 123 -7.15 -2.06 -3.98
C GLY A 123 -6.18 -2.72 -3.03
N CYS A 124 -5.38 -3.60 -3.57
CA CYS A 124 -4.32 -4.25 -2.81
C CYS A 124 -3.15 -4.62 -3.69
N THR A 125 -1.99 -4.74 -3.09
CA THR A 125 -0.79 -5.30 -3.70
C THR A 125 -0.22 -6.41 -2.82
N THR A 126 0.33 -7.44 -3.46
CA THR A 126 1.23 -8.38 -2.81
C THR A 126 2.57 -8.30 -3.51
N GLN A 127 3.63 -8.11 -2.74
CA GLN A 127 4.99 -8.13 -3.22
C GLN A 127 5.72 -9.32 -2.59
N ILE A 128 6.52 -10.02 -3.39
CA ILE A 128 7.38 -11.11 -2.93
C ILE A 128 8.83 -10.64 -2.92
N PHE A 129 9.63 -11.18 -2.01
CA PHE A 129 11.06 -10.91 -1.99
C PHE A 129 11.78 -11.74 -3.04
N ILE A 130 12.67 -11.11 -3.77
CA ILE A 130 13.53 -11.71 -4.78
C ILE A 130 14.99 -11.33 -4.51
N ASP A 131 15.91 -12.19 -4.93
CA ASP A 131 17.32 -11.81 -5.02
C ASP A 131 17.50 -10.76 -6.12
N ALA A 132 18.06 -9.62 -5.78
CA ALA A 132 18.21 -8.49 -6.72
C ALA A 132 19.25 -8.77 -7.82
N ARG A 133 20.09 -9.81 -7.69
CA ARG A 133 21.15 -10.15 -8.65
C ARG A 133 20.68 -11.02 -9.80
N ASP A 134 19.75 -11.95 -9.54
CA ASP A 134 19.29 -12.93 -10.52
C ASP A 134 17.75 -13.04 -10.63
N PHE A 135 17.04 -12.22 -9.85
CA PHE A 135 15.57 -12.15 -9.81
C PHE A 135 14.88 -13.46 -9.36
N THR A 136 15.61 -14.34 -8.70
CA THR A 136 15.01 -15.55 -8.15
C THR A 136 14.24 -15.28 -6.85
N PRO A 137 13.09 -15.94 -6.62
CA PRO A 137 12.35 -15.80 -5.37
C PRO A 137 13.19 -16.18 -4.14
N VAL A 138 13.10 -15.35 -3.10
CA VAL A 138 13.67 -15.64 -1.79
C VAL A 138 12.61 -16.31 -0.94
N TRP A 139 12.81 -17.57 -0.59
CA TRP A 139 11.85 -18.39 0.16
C TRP A 139 12.05 -18.34 1.68
N HIS A 140 13.19 -17.85 2.13
CA HIS A 140 13.45 -17.61 3.55
C HIS A 140 13.08 -16.16 3.90
N MET A 141 12.80 -15.92 5.18
CA MET A 141 12.53 -14.59 5.67
C MET A 141 13.82 -13.76 5.64
N PRO A 142 13.87 -12.61 4.94
CA PRO A 142 15.00 -11.69 5.03
C PRO A 142 15.18 -11.18 6.47
N LEU A 143 16.41 -10.99 6.92
CA LEU A 143 16.70 -10.60 8.30
C LEU A 143 16.05 -9.26 8.68
N PHE A 144 16.16 -8.26 7.79
CA PHE A 144 15.51 -6.95 8.04
C PHE A 144 13.99 -7.08 8.18
N TRP A 145 13.38 -8.04 7.48
CA TRP A 145 11.94 -8.28 7.55
C TRP A 145 11.54 -8.97 8.85
N GLU A 146 12.34 -9.93 9.33
CA GLU A 146 12.15 -10.54 10.65
C GLU A 146 12.23 -9.48 11.77
N GLU A 147 13.22 -8.58 11.69
CA GLU A 147 13.37 -7.47 12.63
C GLU A 147 12.15 -6.53 12.59
N PHE A 148 11.69 -6.17 11.39
CA PHE A 148 10.49 -5.36 11.22
C PHE A 148 9.25 -6.02 11.82
N LEU A 149 9.00 -7.30 11.52
CA LEU A 149 7.86 -8.06 12.08
C LEU A 149 7.93 -8.14 13.61
N SER A 150 9.12 -8.36 14.17
CA SER A 150 9.32 -8.37 15.61
C SER A 150 8.95 -7.05 16.28
N ARG A 151 9.39 -5.94 15.71
CA ARG A 151 9.07 -4.58 16.19
C ARG A 151 7.59 -4.27 16.04
N TRP A 152 6.99 -4.67 14.94
CA TRP A 152 5.55 -4.50 14.72
C TRP A 152 4.73 -5.26 15.75
N ARG A 153 5.06 -6.52 16.03
CA ARG A 153 4.40 -7.33 17.07
C ARG A 153 4.51 -6.71 18.45
N LYS A 154 5.58 -5.98 18.75
CA LYS A 154 5.77 -5.22 19.98
C LYS A 154 5.00 -3.89 20.03
N GLY A 155 4.32 -3.52 18.95
CA GLY A 155 3.54 -2.28 18.87
C GLY A 155 4.34 -1.01 18.63
N GLU A 156 5.60 -1.09 18.21
CA GLU A 156 6.48 0.09 18.05
C GLU A 156 5.99 1.08 16.99
N TYR A 157 5.13 0.68 16.06
CA TYR A 157 4.60 1.52 14.99
C TYR A 157 3.23 2.16 15.31
N HIS A 158 2.64 1.88 16.47
CA HIS A 158 1.31 2.36 16.86
C HIS A 158 1.33 3.55 17.83
N HIS A 159 2.52 3.99 18.22
CA HIS A 159 2.73 5.14 19.12
C HIS A 159 3.27 6.33 18.32
N GLY A 160 2.40 6.97 17.57
CA GLY A 160 2.75 8.17 16.82
C GLY A 160 1.51 8.92 16.36
#